data_b2a07d708c952b021f9a39fcf5f25187
#
_entry.id   b2a07d708c952b021f9a39fcf5f25187
#
_cell.length_a   1.000
_cell.length_b   1.000
_cell.length_c   1.000
_cell.angle_alpha   90.00
_cell.angle_beta   90.00
_cell.angle_gamma   90.00
#
_symmetry.space_group_name_H-M   'P 1'
#
loop_
_entity.id
_entity.type
_entity.pdbx_description
1 polymer ?
#
loop_
_entity_poly.entity_id
_entity_poly.type
_entity_poly.pdbx_seq_one_letter_code
_entity_poly.pdbx_strand_id
1 'polypeptide(L)'
;MKIRPAAVAGYFYPANAKELKNLINKFFEKEEEVFEPPKKIKALIVPHAGYIYSGPVAAQAYKILKNNKQNPQKIILIGPSHHFALNYFVFSESDEWATPLGNVKVLTPQKAEEFFEPAFEPEHSLEVQLPFLQTILSEFEIMPILINEDKVALKLADFLKETIDEKTLIIVSSDLSHYYPLEIANQIDKQTIKIIENKDISKKNLIDACGRAGILSLLYLANNLNWKVNLIKYQTSYETTNDDLNVVGYASFVFY
;
A
#
# COMPACT_ATOMS: atom_id res chain seq x y z
N MET A 1 -21.00 -14.44 9.71
CA MET A 1 -20.34 -13.31 9.03
C MET A 1 -19.46 -12.61 10.06
N LYS A 2 -18.13 -12.69 9.88
CA LYS A 2 -17.12 -12.10 10.75
C LYS A 2 -16.69 -10.76 10.17
N ILE A 3 -16.92 -9.67 10.87
CA ILE A 3 -16.55 -8.32 10.41
C ILE A 3 -15.37 -7.84 11.24
N ARG A 4 -14.24 -7.49 10.60
CA ARG A 4 -13.13 -6.81 11.25
C ARG A 4 -13.49 -5.34 11.44
N PRO A 5 -13.58 -4.84 12.69
CA PRO A 5 -13.82 -3.43 12.95
C PRO A 5 -12.62 -2.58 12.50
N ALA A 6 -12.85 -1.29 12.24
CA ALA A 6 -11.76 -0.35 11.99
C ALA A 6 -10.88 -0.22 13.25
N ALA A 7 -9.58 -0.48 13.12
CA ALA A 7 -8.62 -0.43 14.22
C ALA A 7 -8.09 0.99 14.48
N VAL A 8 -7.98 1.82 13.44
CA VAL A 8 -7.30 3.13 13.52
C VAL A 8 -8.15 4.32 13.08
N ALA A 9 -9.46 4.12 12.93
CA ALA A 9 -10.40 5.23 12.71
C ALA A 9 -10.40 6.20 13.91
N GLY A 10 -10.26 7.50 13.65
CA GLY A 10 -10.11 8.53 14.67
C GLY A 10 -8.67 8.79 15.12
N TYR A 11 -7.72 7.94 14.71
CA TYR A 11 -6.30 8.09 14.99
C TYR A 11 -5.48 8.35 13.73
N PHE A 12 -5.56 7.47 12.73
CA PHE A 12 -4.82 7.61 11.46
C PHE A 12 -5.61 8.40 10.41
N TYR A 13 -6.92 8.37 10.50
CA TYR A 13 -7.84 9.09 9.63
C TYR A 13 -9.14 9.41 10.38
N PRO A 14 -9.94 10.41 9.94
CA PRO A 14 -11.18 10.78 10.63
C PRO A 14 -12.17 9.64 10.78
N ALA A 15 -12.74 9.44 11.99
CA ALA A 15 -13.79 8.46 12.24
C ALA A 15 -15.15 8.87 11.65
N ASN A 16 -15.36 10.16 11.36
CA ASN A 16 -16.57 10.65 10.73
C ASN A 16 -16.48 10.48 9.20
N ALA A 17 -17.46 9.79 8.61
CA ALA A 17 -17.47 9.48 7.17
C ALA A 17 -17.39 10.74 6.27
N LYS A 18 -18.11 11.81 6.63
CA LYS A 18 -18.14 13.05 5.85
C LYS A 18 -16.80 13.78 5.92
N GLU A 19 -16.21 13.86 7.11
CA GLU A 19 -14.89 14.47 7.31
C GLU A 19 -13.81 13.69 6.55
N LEU A 20 -13.83 12.37 6.64
CA LEU A 20 -12.90 11.48 5.96
C LEU A 20 -12.98 11.66 4.44
N LYS A 21 -14.18 11.63 3.88
CA LYS A 21 -14.42 11.83 2.43
C LYS A 21 -13.96 13.22 1.97
N ASN A 22 -14.24 14.25 2.76
CA ASN A 22 -13.82 15.61 2.48
C ASN A 22 -12.28 15.74 2.51
N LEU A 23 -11.63 15.10 3.47
CA LEU A 23 -10.16 15.11 3.58
C LEU A 23 -9.51 14.43 2.35
N ILE A 24 -9.99 13.26 1.95
CA ILE A 24 -9.48 12.54 0.76
C ILE A 24 -9.70 13.38 -0.50
N ASN A 25 -10.88 13.99 -0.66
CA ASN A 25 -11.15 14.85 -1.82
C ASN A 25 -10.21 16.06 -1.85
N LYS A 26 -9.92 16.70 -0.72
CA LYS A 26 -8.93 17.78 -0.64
C LYS A 26 -7.54 17.34 -1.09
N PHE A 27 -7.12 16.11 -0.77
CA PHE A 27 -5.86 15.57 -1.27
C PHE A 27 -5.88 15.40 -2.79
N PHE A 28 -6.99 14.97 -3.38
CA PHE A 28 -7.13 14.87 -4.83
C PHE A 28 -7.18 16.22 -5.55
N GLU A 29 -7.66 17.27 -4.90
CA GLU A 29 -7.75 18.62 -5.47
C GLU A 29 -6.42 19.37 -5.49
N LYS A 30 -5.54 19.10 -4.51
CA LYS A 30 -4.29 19.88 -4.29
C LYS A 30 -3.24 19.75 -5.38
N GLU A 31 -3.45 18.96 -6.44
CA GLU A 31 -2.33 18.55 -7.23
C GLU A 31 -2.32 18.98 -8.67
N GLU A 32 -1.12 19.33 -8.99
CA GLU A 32 -0.58 19.66 -10.30
C GLU A 32 -0.50 18.41 -11.21
N GLU A 33 0.22 18.51 -12.24
CA GLU A 33 0.36 17.56 -13.33
C GLU A 33 0.54 16.11 -12.85
N VAL A 34 -0.33 15.23 -13.32
CA VAL A 34 -0.33 13.83 -12.94
C VAL A 34 0.23 13.00 -14.08
N PHE A 35 1.20 12.15 -13.78
CA PHE A 35 1.67 11.14 -14.71
C PHE A 35 0.48 10.30 -15.23
N GLU A 36 0.34 10.24 -16.55
CA GLU A 36 -0.65 9.37 -17.20
C GLU A 36 0.04 8.11 -17.72
N PRO A 37 -0.20 6.95 -17.10
CA PRO A 37 0.38 5.71 -17.59
C PRO A 37 -0.20 5.38 -18.96
N PRO A 38 0.63 4.97 -19.93
CA PRO A 38 0.17 4.66 -21.29
C PRO A 38 -0.62 3.35 -21.37
N LYS A 39 -0.68 2.62 -20.28
CA LYS A 39 -1.32 1.30 -20.16
C LYS A 39 -2.10 1.19 -18.86
N LYS A 40 -2.81 0.07 -18.76
CA LYS A 40 -3.52 -0.33 -17.54
C LYS A 40 -2.57 -0.43 -16.35
N ILE A 41 -2.96 0.19 -15.23
CA ILE A 41 -2.28 0.08 -13.94
C ILE A 41 -2.45 -1.35 -13.43
N LYS A 42 -1.35 -1.95 -13.02
CA LYS A 42 -1.28 -3.32 -12.50
C LYS A 42 -1.06 -3.34 -10.99
N ALA A 43 -0.24 -2.41 -10.48
CA ALA A 43 0.01 -2.30 -9.05
C ALA A 43 0.36 -0.87 -8.62
N LEU A 44 0.20 -0.61 -7.32
CA LEU A 44 0.64 0.59 -6.63
C LEU A 44 1.56 0.19 -5.46
N ILE A 45 2.53 1.05 -5.14
CA ILE A 45 3.12 1.12 -3.81
C ILE A 45 2.67 2.43 -3.21
N VAL A 46 2.15 2.42 -1.97
CA VAL A 46 1.61 3.59 -1.28
C VAL A 46 1.94 3.56 0.20
N PRO A 47 2.18 4.71 0.85
CA PRO A 47 2.50 4.79 2.27
C PRO A 47 1.26 4.57 3.15
N HIS A 48 1.49 4.33 4.47
CA HIS A 48 0.43 4.00 5.42
C HIS A 48 0.51 4.71 6.78
N ALA A 49 1.31 5.75 6.90
CA ALA A 49 1.23 6.62 8.07
C ALA A 49 -0.12 7.33 8.18
N GLY A 50 -0.38 8.01 9.28
CA GLY A 50 -1.60 8.81 9.44
C GLY A 50 -1.78 9.80 8.29
N TYR A 51 -3.02 10.01 7.88
CA TYR A 51 -3.39 10.78 6.66
C TYR A 51 -2.82 12.21 6.63
N ILE A 52 -2.64 12.84 7.79
CA ILE A 52 -2.03 14.18 7.87
C ILE A 52 -0.58 14.18 7.37
N TYR A 53 0.12 13.06 7.44
CA TYR A 53 1.52 12.89 7.04
C TYR A 53 1.63 12.31 5.63
N SER A 54 1.14 11.09 5.44
CA SER A 54 1.32 10.33 4.21
C SER A 54 0.17 10.43 3.20
N GLY A 55 -0.99 10.92 3.64
CA GLY A 55 -2.19 11.02 2.79
C GLY A 55 -1.98 11.78 1.47
N PRO A 56 -1.27 12.93 1.46
CA PRO A 56 -0.96 13.64 0.21
C PRO A 56 -0.12 12.82 -0.78
N VAL A 57 0.77 11.93 -0.29
CA VAL A 57 1.60 11.06 -1.14
C VAL A 57 0.80 9.89 -1.67
N ALA A 58 0.03 9.20 -0.80
CA ALA A 58 -0.85 8.12 -1.21
C ALA A 58 -1.88 8.56 -2.24
N ALA A 59 -2.49 9.73 -2.02
CA ALA A 59 -3.51 10.30 -2.90
C ALA A 59 -3.05 10.45 -4.34
N GLN A 60 -1.76 10.68 -4.61
CA GLN A 60 -1.26 10.84 -5.98
C GLN A 60 -1.38 9.55 -6.79
N ALA A 61 -1.00 8.41 -6.22
CA ALA A 61 -1.17 7.12 -6.90
C ALA A 61 -2.66 6.79 -7.11
N TYR A 62 -3.49 7.05 -6.11
CA TYR A 62 -4.95 6.84 -6.22
C TYR A 62 -5.62 7.79 -7.23
N LYS A 63 -5.13 9.03 -7.36
CA LYS A 63 -5.60 9.97 -8.37
C LYS A 63 -5.31 9.48 -9.79
N ILE A 64 -4.12 8.92 -10.01
CA ILE A 64 -3.76 8.29 -11.28
C ILE A 64 -4.70 7.13 -11.60
N LEU A 65 -4.99 6.26 -10.62
CA LEU A 65 -5.93 5.16 -10.78
C LEU A 65 -7.33 5.68 -11.16
N LYS A 66 -7.82 6.71 -10.47
CA LYS A 66 -9.10 7.38 -10.74
C LYS A 66 -9.16 7.94 -12.16
N ASN A 67 -8.12 8.65 -12.58
CA ASN A 67 -8.07 9.30 -13.89
C ASN A 67 -7.93 8.27 -15.03
N ASN A 68 -7.27 7.16 -14.80
CA ASN A 68 -7.14 6.06 -15.75
C ASN A 68 -8.48 5.34 -16.02
N LYS A 69 -9.54 5.66 -15.26
CA LYS A 69 -10.90 5.10 -15.40
C LYS A 69 -10.95 3.58 -15.31
N GLN A 70 -9.97 2.96 -14.68
CA GLN A 70 -10.01 1.55 -14.38
C GLN A 70 -10.99 1.29 -13.23
N ASN A 71 -11.69 0.17 -13.31
CA ASN A 71 -12.57 -0.29 -12.24
C ASN A 71 -12.17 -1.72 -11.84
N PRO A 72 -11.04 -1.89 -11.13
CA PRO A 72 -10.64 -3.20 -10.62
C PRO A 72 -11.70 -3.69 -9.63
N GLN A 73 -12.06 -4.96 -9.73
CA GLN A 73 -13.05 -5.60 -8.85
C GLN A 73 -12.39 -6.41 -7.74
N LYS A 74 -11.11 -6.76 -7.90
CA LYS A 74 -10.29 -7.50 -6.95
C LYS A 74 -9.07 -6.66 -6.57
N ILE A 75 -8.92 -6.34 -5.31
CA ILE A 75 -7.78 -5.60 -4.79
C ILE A 75 -6.98 -6.51 -3.87
N ILE A 76 -5.76 -6.85 -4.26
CA ILE A 76 -4.83 -7.57 -3.38
C ILE A 76 -4.06 -6.53 -2.59
N LEU A 77 -4.29 -6.48 -1.27
CA LEU A 77 -3.60 -5.57 -0.34
C LEU A 77 -2.47 -6.30 0.35
N ILE A 78 -1.25 -5.84 0.20
CA ILE A 78 -0.05 -6.45 0.81
C ILE A 78 0.62 -5.42 1.71
N GLY A 79 0.92 -5.79 2.95
CA GLY A 79 1.63 -4.91 3.88
C GLY A 79 2.37 -5.67 4.95
N PRO A 80 3.15 -4.95 5.79
CA PRO A 80 3.80 -5.54 6.94
C PRO A 80 2.81 -5.77 8.08
N SER A 81 3.11 -6.71 8.95
CA SER A 81 2.52 -6.79 10.28
C SER A 81 3.42 -6.06 11.27
N HIS A 82 2.89 -5.02 11.93
CA HIS A 82 3.61 -4.25 12.95
C HIS A 82 3.47 -4.85 14.36
N HIS A 83 2.52 -5.74 14.55
CA HIS A 83 2.17 -6.29 15.87
C HIS A 83 2.62 -7.75 16.05
N PHE A 84 2.82 -8.49 14.96
CA PHE A 84 3.17 -9.91 15.00
C PHE A 84 4.34 -10.22 14.07
N ALA A 85 5.30 -10.98 14.56
CA ALA A 85 6.36 -11.54 13.72
C ALA A 85 5.79 -12.71 12.91
N LEU A 86 5.80 -12.59 11.60
CA LEU A 86 5.27 -13.59 10.67
C LEU A 86 6.42 -14.27 9.93
N ASN A 87 6.50 -15.59 10.02
CA ASN A 87 7.51 -16.39 9.30
C ASN A 87 7.08 -16.73 7.86
N TYR A 88 5.82 -16.49 7.55
CA TYR A 88 5.18 -16.70 6.26
C TYR A 88 4.21 -15.55 5.95
N PHE A 89 3.63 -15.49 4.77
CA PHE A 89 2.53 -14.56 4.50
C PHE A 89 1.20 -15.19 4.90
N VAL A 90 0.33 -14.38 5.48
CA VAL A 90 -0.94 -14.83 6.04
C VAL A 90 -2.11 -14.05 5.45
N PHE A 91 -3.30 -14.69 5.48
CA PHE A 91 -4.57 -14.14 5.00
C PHE A 91 -5.53 -13.88 6.16
N SER A 92 -6.44 -12.91 5.97
CA SER A 92 -7.53 -12.63 6.91
C SER A 92 -8.63 -13.70 6.81
N GLU A 93 -9.24 -14.03 7.96
CA GLU A 93 -10.40 -14.94 8.08
C GLU A 93 -11.73 -14.16 8.13
N SER A 94 -11.70 -12.84 8.11
CA SER A 94 -12.90 -12.02 8.16
C SER A 94 -13.66 -12.09 6.83
N ASP A 95 -15.00 -12.01 6.89
CA ASP A 95 -15.84 -11.90 5.69
C ASP A 95 -15.86 -10.47 5.13
N GLU A 96 -15.75 -9.47 6.04
CA GLU A 96 -15.75 -8.05 5.69
C GLU A 96 -14.82 -7.25 6.60
N TRP A 97 -14.32 -6.11 6.10
CA TRP A 97 -13.61 -5.09 6.87
C TRP A 97 -14.42 -3.80 6.92
N ALA A 98 -14.65 -3.29 8.13
CA ALA A 98 -15.39 -2.05 8.35
C ALA A 98 -14.47 -0.83 8.27
N THR A 99 -14.99 0.25 7.67
CA THR A 99 -14.42 1.60 7.72
C THR A 99 -15.55 2.60 7.99
N PRO A 100 -15.26 3.86 8.30
CA PRO A 100 -16.31 4.89 8.38
C PRO A 100 -17.11 5.09 7.08
N LEU A 101 -16.58 4.65 5.92
CA LEU A 101 -17.25 4.74 4.62
C LEU A 101 -18.09 3.49 4.27
N GLY A 102 -18.17 2.50 5.16
CA GLY A 102 -18.90 1.26 4.97
C GLY A 102 -17.98 0.03 4.97
N ASN A 103 -18.58 -1.14 4.83
CA ASN A 103 -17.86 -2.41 4.82
C ASN A 103 -17.33 -2.74 3.43
N VAL A 104 -16.19 -3.41 3.40
CA VAL A 104 -15.58 -3.97 2.18
C VAL A 104 -15.48 -5.48 2.33
N LYS A 105 -15.96 -6.21 1.35
CA LYS A 105 -15.91 -7.69 1.34
C LYS A 105 -14.48 -8.19 1.22
N VAL A 106 -14.19 -9.27 1.92
CA VAL A 106 -12.91 -9.99 1.84
C VAL A 106 -13.06 -11.19 0.93
N LEU A 107 -12.14 -11.29 -0.03
CA LEU A 107 -12.00 -12.42 -0.93
C LEU A 107 -11.03 -13.44 -0.32
N THR A 108 -11.54 -14.63 -0.02
CA THR A 108 -10.72 -15.74 0.46
C THR A 108 -10.08 -16.47 -0.72
N PRO A 109 -8.74 -16.56 -0.80
CA PRO A 109 -8.09 -17.27 -1.90
C PRO A 109 -8.29 -18.80 -1.78
N GLN A 110 -8.52 -19.45 -2.91
CA GLN A 110 -8.74 -20.91 -2.95
C GLN A 110 -7.50 -21.73 -2.55
N LYS A 111 -6.29 -21.14 -2.73
CA LYS A 111 -4.99 -21.78 -2.44
C LYS A 111 -4.27 -21.13 -1.25
N ALA A 112 -5.01 -20.59 -0.27
CA ALA A 112 -4.38 -20.02 0.92
C ALA A 112 -3.73 -21.14 1.76
N GLU A 113 -2.48 -20.93 2.16
CA GLU A 113 -1.76 -21.88 3.02
C GLU A 113 -1.92 -21.54 4.51
N GLU A 114 -1.95 -20.26 4.86
CA GLU A 114 -2.01 -19.81 6.25
C GLU A 114 -3.00 -18.67 6.46
N PHE A 115 -3.88 -18.81 7.46
CA PHE A 115 -4.77 -17.78 7.95
C PHE A 115 -4.38 -17.42 9.38
N PHE A 116 -4.31 -16.12 9.70
CA PHE A 116 -3.99 -15.69 11.06
C PHE A 116 -4.64 -14.34 11.37
N GLU A 117 -5.92 -14.36 11.69
CA GLU A 117 -6.71 -13.15 11.97
C GLU A 117 -6.16 -12.26 13.09
N PRO A 118 -5.57 -12.77 14.18
CA PRO A 118 -5.03 -11.91 15.23
C PRO A 118 -3.99 -10.90 14.74
N ALA A 119 -3.27 -11.21 13.63
CA ALA A 119 -2.33 -10.26 13.04
C ALA A 119 -3.03 -9.10 12.33
N PHE A 120 -4.26 -9.29 11.85
CA PHE A 120 -5.02 -8.26 11.16
C PHE A 120 -5.82 -7.36 12.09
N GLU A 121 -6.28 -7.87 13.24
CA GLU A 121 -7.16 -7.13 14.16
C GLU A 121 -6.59 -5.75 14.55
N PRO A 122 -5.33 -5.61 15.02
CA PRO A 122 -4.74 -4.32 15.39
C PRO A 122 -4.04 -3.60 14.23
N GLU A 123 -3.87 -4.26 13.06
CA GLU A 123 -2.98 -3.79 12.01
C GLU A 123 -3.60 -2.66 11.17
N HIS A 124 -2.84 -1.59 10.99
CA HIS A 124 -3.26 -0.38 10.28
C HIS A 124 -2.82 -0.33 8.81
N SER A 125 -1.69 -0.98 8.47
CA SER A 125 -1.02 -0.81 7.18
C SER A 125 -1.93 -1.04 5.96
N LEU A 126 -2.85 -1.99 6.05
CA LEU A 126 -3.80 -2.30 4.98
C LEU A 126 -5.10 -1.50 5.11
N GLU A 127 -5.56 -1.26 6.34
CA GLU A 127 -6.82 -0.57 6.61
C GLU A 127 -6.84 0.85 6.06
N VAL A 128 -5.74 1.59 6.22
CA VAL A 128 -5.64 3.00 5.77
C VAL A 128 -5.75 3.15 4.26
N GLN A 129 -5.61 2.09 3.49
CA GLN A 129 -5.77 2.10 2.03
C GLN A 129 -7.26 2.08 1.61
N LEU A 130 -8.12 1.50 2.45
CA LEU A 130 -9.53 1.28 2.09
C LEU A 130 -10.32 2.57 1.82
N PRO A 131 -10.21 3.64 2.64
CA PRO A 131 -11.00 4.85 2.39
C PRO A 131 -10.66 5.53 1.05
N PHE A 132 -9.40 5.47 0.59
CA PHE A 132 -9.03 5.96 -0.74
C PHE A 132 -9.75 5.16 -1.82
N LEU A 133 -9.69 3.82 -1.73
CA LEU A 133 -10.35 2.93 -2.69
C LEU A 133 -11.88 3.13 -2.70
N GLN A 134 -12.52 3.20 -1.53
CA GLN A 134 -13.96 3.45 -1.40
C GLN A 134 -14.40 4.81 -1.94
N THR A 135 -13.47 5.78 -2.03
CA THR A 135 -13.76 7.10 -2.60
C THR A 135 -13.71 7.10 -4.12
N ILE A 136 -12.92 6.20 -4.74
CA ILE A 136 -12.70 6.20 -6.20
C ILE A 136 -13.33 5.02 -6.93
N LEU A 137 -13.62 3.91 -6.24
CA LEU A 137 -14.23 2.70 -6.81
C LEU A 137 -15.66 2.52 -6.27
N SER A 138 -16.54 1.96 -7.10
CA SER A 138 -17.93 1.72 -6.71
C SER A 138 -18.11 0.37 -6.01
N GLU A 139 -17.56 -0.70 -6.57
CA GLU A 139 -17.66 -2.06 -6.06
C GLU A 139 -16.33 -2.78 -6.24
N PHE A 140 -15.82 -3.37 -5.15
CA PHE A 140 -14.61 -4.18 -5.15
C PHE A 140 -14.58 -5.09 -3.92
N GLU A 141 -13.79 -6.15 -4.02
CA GLU A 141 -13.45 -7.04 -2.91
C GLU A 141 -11.95 -6.96 -2.65
N ILE A 142 -11.54 -7.18 -1.40
CA ILE A 142 -10.14 -7.14 -1.00
C ILE A 142 -9.62 -8.53 -0.66
N MET A 143 -8.36 -8.77 -0.97
CA MET A 143 -7.60 -9.91 -0.47
C MET A 143 -6.45 -9.37 0.38
N PRO A 144 -6.62 -9.25 1.72
CA PRO A 144 -5.59 -8.75 2.60
C PRO A 144 -4.51 -9.81 2.83
N ILE A 145 -3.24 -9.40 2.70
CA ILE A 145 -2.06 -10.25 2.91
C ILE A 145 -1.06 -9.49 3.80
N LEU A 146 -0.65 -10.10 4.91
CA LEU A 146 0.46 -9.60 5.72
C LEU A 146 1.71 -10.45 5.51
N ILE A 147 2.86 -9.79 5.41
CA ILE A 147 4.16 -10.41 5.17
C ILE A 147 5.28 -9.60 5.81
N ASN A 148 6.23 -10.28 6.53
CA ASN A 148 7.40 -9.63 7.13
C ASN A 148 8.73 -10.14 6.56
N GLU A 149 8.79 -11.39 6.15
CA GLU A 149 10.04 -12.08 5.83
C GLU A 149 10.39 -12.02 4.34
N ASP A 150 11.54 -11.45 4.01
CA ASP A 150 12.05 -11.39 2.63
C ASP A 150 12.24 -12.77 1.98
N LYS A 151 12.53 -13.80 2.81
CA LYS A 151 12.74 -15.17 2.31
C LYS A 151 11.53 -15.80 1.65
N VAL A 152 10.32 -15.31 1.98
CA VAL A 152 9.07 -15.79 1.38
C VAL A 152 8.52 -14.86 0.29
N ALA A 153 9.21 -13.76 -0.02
CA ALA A 153 8.75 -12.79 -1.02
C ALA A 153 8.62 -13.39 -2.42
N LEU A 154 9.53 -14.27 -2.83
CA LEU A 154 9.44 -14.96 -4.12
C LEU A 154 8.22 -15.91 -4.16
N LYS A 155 7.94 -16.63 -3.07
CA LYS A 155 6.77 -17.51 -2.97
C LYS A 155 5.46 -16.73 -3.03
N LEU A 156 5.41 -15.54 -2.42
CA LEU A 156 4.26 -14.66 -2.58
C LEU A 156 4.13 -14.15 -4.03
N ALA A 157 5.24 -13.81 -4.70
CA ALA A 157 5.20 -13.41 -6.11
C ALA A 157 4.66 -14.51 -7.03
N ASP A 158 5.02 -15.77 -6.80
CA ASP A 158 4.50 -16.92 -7.54
C ASP A 158 3.00 -17.11 -7.28
N PHE A 159 2.56 -17.02 -6.02
CA PHE A 159 1.14 -17.03 -5.66
C PHE A 159 0.37 -15.91 -6.37
N LEU A 160 0.89 -14.68 -6.35
CA LEU A 160 0.28 -13.53 -7.03
C LEU A 160 0.15 -13.78 -8.52
N LYS A 161 1.19 -14.32 -9.18
CA LYS A 161 1.18 -14.60 -10.62
C LYS A 161 0.06 -15.56 -11.02
N GLU A 162 -0.25 -16.54 -10.18
CA GLU A 162 -1.35 -17.48 -10.41
C GLU A 162 -2.73 -16.90 -10.09
N THR A 163 -2.78 -15.85 -9.24
CA THR A 163 -4.03 -15.30 -8.68
C THR A 163 -4.57 -14.10 -9.47
N ILE A 164 -3.67 -13.32 -10.08
CA ILE A 164 -4.06 -12.08 -10.78
C ILE A 164 -4.75 -12.37 -12.11
N ASP A 165 -5.73 -11.51 -12.41
CA ASP A 165 -6.45 -11.49 -13.68
C ASP A 165 -6.60 -10.04 -14.20
N GLU A 166 -7.38 -9.85 -15.26
CA GLU A 166 -7.61 -8.54 -15.87
C GLU A 166 -8.37 -7.56 -14.97
N LYS A 167 -9.05 -8.03 -13.92
CA LYS A 167 -9.81 -7.21 -12.96
C LYS A 167 -9.07 -7.00 -11.64
N THR A 168 -7.83 -7.48 -11.54
CA THR A 168 -7.02 -7.40 -10.33
C THR A 168 -6.13 -6.16 -10.33
N LEU A 169 -6.08 -5.48 -9.18
CA LEU A 169 -5.08 -4.46 -8.83
C LEU A 169 -4.33 -4.93 -7.58
N ILE A 170 -3.01 -4.84 -7.59
CA ILE A 170 -2.18 -5.07 -6.40
C ILE A 170 -1.84 -3.74 -5.74
N ILE A 171 -1.93 -3.67 -4.42
CA ILE A 171 -1.48 -2.52 -3.64
C ILE A 171 -0.51 -3.02 -2.57
N VAL A 172 0.73 -2.56 -2.63
CA VAL A 172 1.72 -2.77 -1.60
C VAL A 172 1.76 -1.53 -0.71
N SER A 173 1.49 -1.73 0.55
CA SER A 173 1.44 -0.68 1.57
C SER A 173 2.75 -0.62 2.33
N SER A 174 3.49 0.49 2.20
CA SER A 174 4.80 0.65 2.82
C SER A 174 5.21 2.10 2.96
N ASP A 175 5.64 2.48 4.15
CA ASP A 175 6.47 3.67 4.35
C ASP A 175 7.93 3.32 4.04
N LEU A 176 8.79 4.34 3.81
CA LEU A 176 10.22 4.18 3.57
C LEU A 176 11.01 4.24 4.89
N SER A 177 12.14 4.95 4.92
CA SER A 177 13.00 5.03 6.11
C SER A 177 12.29 5.66 7.32
N HIS A 178 12.72 5.29 8.54
CA HIS A 178 12.10 5.74 9.78
C HIS A 178 13.13 6.32 10.74
N TYR A 179 12.80 7.48 11.33
CA TYR A 179 13.49 8.09 12.47
C TYR A 179 14.95 8.44 12.24
N TYR A 180 15.33 8.74 11.00
CA TYR A 180 16.62 9.34 10.67
C TYR A 180 16.52 10.87 10.59
N PRO A 181 17.65 11.59 10.77
CA PRO A 181 17.74 12.99 10.38
C PRO A 181 17.41 13.17 8.89
N LEU A 182 16.79 14.29 8.53
CA LEU A 182 16.25 14.56 7.20
C LEU A 182 17.24 14.30 6.05
N GLU A 183 18.50 14.74 6.19
CA GLU A 183 19.50 14.52 5.14
C GLU A 183 19.81 13.04 4.94
N ILE A 184 19.89 12.27 6.02
CA ILE A 184 20.17 10.83 6.01
C ILE A 184 18.96 10.08 5.42
N ALA A 185 17.74 10.41 5.90
CA ALA A 185 16.50 9.85 5.37
C ALA A 185 16.41 10.06 3.85
N ASN A 186 16.64 11.27 3.37
CA ASN A 186 16.63 11.58 1.93
C ASN A 186 17.65 10.76 1.13
N GLN A 187 18.83 10.47 1.66
CA GLN A 187 19.83 9.64 0.99
C GLN A 187 19.39 8.17 0.91
N ILE A 188 18.91 7.62 2.03
CA ILE A 188 18.43 6.24 2.14
C ILE A 188 17.21 6.04 1.23
N ASP A 189 16.24 6.94 1.31
CA ASP A 189 15.02 6.88 0.53
C ASP A 189 15.28 7.00 -0.97
N LYS A 190 16.18 7.90 -1.38
CA LYS A 190 16.61 8.03 -2.79
C LYS A 190 17.23 6.74 -3.31
N GLN A 191 17.97 6.00 -2.47
CA GLN A 191 18.52 4.71 -2.84
C GLN A 191 17.40 3.66 -2.98
N THR A 192 16.49 3.58 -2.02
CA THR A 192 15.32 2.69 -2.06
C THR A 192 14.47 2.95 -3.30
N ILE A 193 14.16 4.23 -3.59
CA ILE A 193 13.40 4.66 -4.78
C ILE A 193 14.07 4.17 -6.06
N LYS A 194 15.38 4.38 -6.22
CA LYS A 194 16.12 3.92 -7.40
C LYS A 194 16.10 2.40 -7.57
N ILE A 195 16.15 1.65 -6.47
CA ILE A 195 16.06 0.17 -6.51
C ILE A 195 14.67 -0.24 -7.02
N ILE A 196 13.61 0.39 -6.52
CA ILE A 196 12.23 0.11 -6.95
C ILE A 196 12.05 0.46 -8.43
N GLU A 197 12.45 1.67 -8.88
CA GLU A 197 12.31 2.10 -10.27
C GLU A 197 13.05 1.20 -11.26
N ASN A 198 14.24 0.74 -10.88
CA ASN A 198 15.03 -0.19 -11.70
C ASN A 198 14.62 -1.67 -11.50
N LYS A 199 13.76 -1.95 -10.55
CA LYS A 199 13.37 -3.30 -10.12
C LYS A 199 14.59 -4.18 -9.82
N ASP A 200 15.62 -3.59 -9.18
CA ASP A 200 16.93 -4.20 -8.95
C ASP A 200 16.93 -5.07 -7.70
N ILE A 201 16.48 -6.31 -7.83
CA ILE A 201 16.39 -7.29 -6.73
C ILE A 201 17.80 -7.64 -6.18
N SER A 202 18.87 -7.46 -6.95
CA SER A 202 20.23 -7.73 -6.47
C SER A 202 20.62 -6.84 -5.29
N LYS A 203 20.00 -5.67 -5.18
CA LYS A 203 20.20 -4.68 -4.11
C LYS A 203 19.12 -4.70 -3.02
N LYS A 204 18.36 -5.78 -2.92
CA LYS A 204 17.23 -5.88 -1.96
C LYS A 204 17.59 -5.53 -0.51
N ASN A 205 18.81 -5.84 -0.07
CA ASN A 205 19.27 -5.56 1.29
C ASN A 205 19.49 -4.06 1.58
N LEU A 206 19.44 -3.21 0.54
CA LEU A 206 19.58 -1.76 0.63
C LEU A 206 18.21 -1.04 0.58
N ILE A 207 17.12 -1.78 0.50
CA ILE A 207 15.76 -1.26 0.63
C ILE A 207 15.47 -1.02 2.11
N ASP A 208 15.29 0.23 2.49
CA ASP A 208 14.83 0.64 3.81
C ASP A 208 13.35 1.03 3.73
N ALA A 209 12.49 0.10 4.15
CA ALA A 209 11.04 0.24 4.09
C ALA A 209 10.38 -0.79 5.01
N CYS A 210 9.34 -0.40 5.75
CA CYS A 210 8.62 -1.32 6.63
C CYS A 210 7.94 -2.46 5.87
N GLY A 211 7.42 -2.20 4.67
CA GLY A 211 6.82 -3.19 3.77
C GLY A 211 7.80 -3.85 2.80
N ARG A 212 9.11 -3.92 3.13
CA ARG A 212 10.16 -4.43 2.23
C ARG A 212 9.83 -5.79 1.62
N ALA A 213 9.33 -6.72 2.40
CA ALA A 213 8.97 -8.05 1.89
C ALA A 213 7.84 -8.00 0.83
N GLY A 214 6.84 -7.16 1.04
CA GLY A 214 5.77 -6.89 0.05
C GLY A 214 6.31 -6.21 -1.21
N ILE A 215 7.19 -5.21 -1.04
CA ILE A 215 7.87 -4.55 -2.17
C ILE A 215 8.66 -5.58 -2.98
N LEU A 216 9.44 -6.43 -2.34
CA LEU A 216 10.22 -7.47 -3.02
C LEU A 216 9.32 -8.45 -3.79
N SER A 217 8.19 -8.86 -3.19
CA SER A 217 7.23 -9.73 -3.87
C SER A 217 6.71 -9.07 -5.16
N LEU A 218 6.37 -7.78 -5.09
CA LEU A 218 5.94 -7.02 -6.26
C LEU A 218 7.05 -6.87 -7.30
N LEU A 219 8.31 -6.62 -6.89
CA LEU A 219 9.44 -6.49 -7.82
C LEU A 219 9.76 -7.81 -8.52
N TYR A 220 9.69 -8.96 -7.83
CA TYR A 220 9.81 -10.28 -8.45
C TYR A 220 8.73 -10.49 -9.51
N LEU A 221 7.47 -10.20 -9.17
CA LEU A 221 6.34 -10.30 -10.10
C LEU A 221 6.49 -9.37 -11.30
N ALA A 222 6.82 -8.09 -11.05
CA ALA A 222 6.97 -7.07 -12.09
C ALA A 222 8.12 -7.37 -13.07
N ASN A 223 9.22 -7.96 -12.58
CA ASN A 223 10.30 -8.44 -13.45
C ASN A 223 9.85 -9.60 -14.31
N ASN A 224 9.13 -10.57 -13.72
CA ASN A 224 8.62 -11.75 -14.43
C ASN A 224 7.62 -11.37 -15.54
N LEU A 225 6.78 -10.36 -15.29
CA LEU A 225 5.73 -9.91 -16.20
C LEU A 225 6.14 -8.69 -17.07
N ASN A 226 7.40 -8.24 -16.96
CA ASN A 226 7.93 -7.09 -17.69
C ASN A 226 7.12 -5.79 -17.47
N TRP A 227 6.58 -5.59 -16.27
CA TRP A 227 5.91 -4.34 -15.93
C TRP A 227 6.92 -3.19 -15.82
N LYS A 228 6.46 -1.99 -16.17
CA LYS A 228 7.18 -0.75 -15.92
C LYS A 228 6.75 -0.16 -14.60
N VAL A 229 7.57 0.67 -14.01
CA VAL A 229 7.28 1.39 -12.76
C VAL A 229 7.77 2.82 -12.86
N ASN A 230 7.01 3.74 -12.28
CA ASN A 230 7.38 5.13 -12.10
C ASN A 230 7.14 5.56 -10.65
N LEU A 231 8.09 6.30 -10.10
CA LEU A 231 7.85 7.11 -8.90
C LEU A 231 6.84 8.19 -9.23
N ILE A 232 5.86 8.39 -8.37
CA ILE A 232 4.82 9.40 -8.55
C ILE A 232 5.07 10.59 -7.61
N LYS A 233 5.28 10.30 -6.34
CA LYS A 233 5.58 11.33 -5.35
C LYS A 233 6.47 10.79 -4.24
N TYR A 234 7.33 11.65 -3.72
CA TYR A 234 8.13 11.43 -2.52
C TYR A 234 8.02 12.65 -1.62
N GLN A 235 7.85 12.45 -0.35
CA GLN A 235 7.92 13.44 0.73
C GLN A 235 8.40 12.76 2.01
N THR A 236 8.71 13.55 3.02
CA THR A 236 8.98 13.05 4.38
C THR A 236 7.97 13.63 5.36
N SER A 237 7.98 13.19 6.61
CA SER A 237 7.15 13.78 7.66
C SER A 237 7.56 15.23 7.99
N TYR A 238 8.76 15.66 7.59
CA TYR A 238 9.25 17.02 7.78
C TYR A 238 8.32 18.08 7.19
N GLU A 239 7.73 17.83 6.02
CA GLU A 239 6.80 18.75 5.36
C GLU A 239 5.54 19.06 6.18
N THR A 240 5.28 18.22 7.19
CA THR A 240 4.12 18.40 8.10
C THR A 240 4.54 18.84 9.49
N THR A 241 5.66 18.31 10.00
CA THR A 241 6.09 18.50 11.40
C THR A 241 7.10 19.62 11.59
N ASN A 242 7.89 19.96 10.55
CA ASN A 242 9.12 20.75 10.63
C ASN A 242 10.17 20.18 11.61
N ASP A 243 10.07 18.88 11.97
CA ASP A 243 11.09 18.15 12.72
C ASP A 243 12.06 17.50 11.73
N ASP A 244 13.30 17.94 11.71
CA ASP A 244 14.37 17.46 10.84
C ASP A 244 15.25 16.38 11.49
N LEU A 245 15.00 16.03 12.75
CA LEU A 245 15.80 15.06 13.50
C LEU A 245 15.26 13.63 13.37
N ASN A 246 13.93 13.48 13.28
CA ASN A 246 13.27 12.17 13.29
C ASN A 246 12.18 12.10 12.21
N VAL A 247 12.57 11.91 10.95
CA VAL A 247 11.63 11.88 9.84
C VAL A 247 11.27 10.45 9.39
N VAL A 248 10.12 10.33 8.77
CA VAL A 248 9.68 9.12 8.06
C VAL A 248 9.51 9.46 6.60
N GLY A 249 10.05 8.62 5.71
CA GLY A 249 9.94 8.78 4.27
C GLY A 249 8.64 8.17 3.71
N TYR A 250 8.02 8.84 2.76
CA TYR A 250 6.79 8.42 2.09
C TYR A 250 6.97 8.48 0.58
N ALA A 251 6.70 7.39 -0.12
CA ALA A 251 6.72 7.39 -1.57
C ALA A 251 5.52 6.66 -2.16
N SER A 252 5.08 7.09 -3.32
CA SER A 252 4.07 6.37 -4.09
C SER A 252 4.57 6.04 -5.49
N PHE A 253 4.23 4.83 -5.97
CA PHE A 253 4.64 4.33 -7.28
C PHE A 253 3.47 3.71 -8.01
N VAL A 254 3.53 3.74 -9.34
CA VAL A 254 2.58 3.09 -10.24
C VAL A 254 3.31 2.08 -11.13
N PHE A 255 2.78 0.85 -11.20
CA PHE A 255 3.23 -0.22 -12.08
C PHE A 255 2.20 -0.45 -13.20
N TYR A 256 2.67 -0.62 -14.47
CA TYR A 256 1.81 -0.75 -15.66
C TYR A 256 2.43 -1.60 -16.77
#